data_3e8d81ccbc005fd4ec9b466d641d3aa9
#
_entry.id   3e8d81ccbc005fd4ec9b466d641d3aa9
#
_cell.length_a   1.000
_cell.length_b   1.000
_cell.length_c   1.000
_cell.angle_alpha   90.00
_cell.angle_beta   90.00
_cell.angle_gamma   90.00
#
_symmetry.space_group_name_H-M   'P 1'
#
loop_
_entity.id
_entity.type
_entity.pdbx_description
1 polymer ?
#
loop_
_entity_poly.entity_id
_entity_poly.type
_entity_poly.pdbx_seq_one_letter_code
_entity_poly.pdbx_strand_id
1 'polypeptide(L)'
;MYLIQGNFGQKGNFELVVREGDKLRHYWRNNDASGLPWNKGALFGDGVDSTPAMIQGNFGQKGNFELVVREGERIRHYWRNNDASGLPWNKGALFGDGVD
;
A
#
# COMPACT_ATOMS: atom_id res chain seq x y z
N MET A 1 9.03 0.42 7.91
CA MET A 1 7.91 0.95 7.10
C MET A 1 8.45 1.82 5.98
N TYR A 2 7.71 1.95 4.91
CA TYR A 2 8.13 2.72 3.74
C TYR A 2 7.15 3.82 3.44
N LEU A 3 7.70 5.00 3.17
CA LEU A 3 6.97 6.16 2.73
C LEU A 3 7.31 6.40 1.26
N ILE A 4 6.31 6.58 0.42
CA ILE A 4 6.53 6.93 -0.97
C ILE A 4 5.79 8.23 -1.29
N GLN A 5 6.23 8.89 -2.34
CA GLN A 5 5.47 9.98 -2.94
C GLN A 5 4.76 9.43 -4.16
N GLY A 6 3.43 9.46 -4.12
CA GLY A 6 2.61 9.01 -5.23
C GLY A 6 2.30 10.15 -6.18
N ASN A 7 1.35 9.90 -7.08
CA ASN A 7 0.96 10.89 -8.08
C ASN A 7 -0.51 11.34 -7.93
N PHE A 8 -1.09 11.14 -6.76
CA PHE A 8 -2.43 11.67 -6.46
C PHE A 8 -2.31 13.13 -6.05
N GLY A 9 -3.28 13.95 -6.48
CA GLY A 9 -3.22 15.38 -6.28
C GLY A 9 -2.23 16.03 -7.25
N GLN A 10 -2.06 17.33 -7.14
CA GLN A 10 -1.16 18.08 -8.03
C GLN A 10 0.30 17.92 -7.62
N LYS A 11 0.56 17.98 -6.32
CA LYS A 11 1.93 17.87 -5.80
C LYS A 11 2.40 16.44 -5.67
N GLY A 12 1.50 15.47 -5.66
CA GLY A 12 1.79 14.10 -5.33
C GLY A 12 1.72 13.88 -3.83
N ASN A 13 0.69 13.17 -3.37
CA ASN A 13 0.49 12.89 -1.96
C ASN A 13 1.52 11.90 -1.45
N PHE A 14 1.83 11.98 -0.15
CA PHE A 14 2.60 10.92 0.49
C PHE A 14 1.67 9.76 0.83
N GLU A 15 2.18 8.55 0.62
CA GLU A 15 1.43 7.31 0.82
C GLU A 15 2.27 6.38 1.68
N LEU A 16 1.60 5.71 2.61
CA LEU A 16 2.26 4.87 3.60
C LEU A 16 1.35 3.70 3.94
N VAL A 17 1.90 2.49 4.00
CA VAL A 17 1.18 1.33 4.50
C VAL A 17 1.96 0.76 5.67
N VAL A 18 1.29 0.54 6.77
CA VAL A 18 1.90 0.01 7.99
C VAL A 18 1.18 -1.26 8.43
N ARG A 19 1.90 -2.07 9.21
CA ARG A 19 1.30 -3.22 9.85
C ARG A 19 0.50 -2.77 11.07
N GLU A 20 -0.69 -3.31 11.22
CA GLU A 20 -1.60 -3.03 12.34
C GLU A 20 -2.15 -4.37 12.80
N GLY A 21 -1.53 -4.97 13.82
CA GLY A 21 -1.84 -6.35 14.19
C GLY A 21 -1.38 -7.30 13.09
N ASP A 22 -2.28 -8.15 12.60
CA ASP A 22 -2.01 -9.02 11.45
C ASP A 22 -2.56 -8.46 10.14
N LYS A 23 -2.87 -7.16 10.12
CA LYS A 23 -3.44 -6.47 8.95
C LYS A 23 -2.55 -5.32 8.53
N LEU A 24 -2.94 -4.69 7.42
CA LEU A 24 -2.27 -3.54 6.85
C LEU A 24 -3.20 -2.35 6.86
N ARG A 25 -2.67 -1.19 7.21
CA ARG A 25 -3.41 0.07 7.21
C ARG A 25 -2.72 1.06 6.31
N HIS A 26 -3.48 1.65 5.39
CA HIS A 26 -3.03 2.71 4.50
C HIS A 26 -3.24 4.07 5.18
N TYR A 27 -2.23 4.94 5.10
CA TYR A 27 -2.33 6.34 5.46
C TYR A 27 -1.82 7.18 4.30
N TRP A 28 -2.36 8.37 4.14
CA TRP A 28 -1.90 9.27 3.10
C TRP A 28 -1.98 10.73 3.57
N ARG A 29 -1.03 11.54 3.11
CA ARG A 29 -1.02 12.96 3.44
C ARG A 29 -1.45 13.74 2.20
N ASN A 30 -2.43 14.63 2.40
CA ASN A 30 -2.89 15.49 1.32
C ASN A 30 -1.91 16.66 1.18
N ASN A 31 -1.01 16.55 0.21
CA ASN A 31 0.04 17.55 0.03
C ASN A 31 -0.44 18.81 -0.66
N ASP A 32 -1.67 18.83 -1.14
CA ASP A 32 -2.29 20.02 -1.74
C ASP A 32 -3.12 20.82 -0.75
N ALA A 33 -3.39 20.28 0.43
CA ALA A 33 -4.25 20.92 1.41
C ALA A 33 -3.47 21.74 2.40
N SER A 34 -4.08 22.83 2.87
CA SER A 34 -3.54 23.65 3.95
C SER A 34 -3.42 22.79 5.21
N GLY A 35 -2.28 22.89 5.91
CA GLY A 35 -2.04 22.10 7.11
C GLY A 35 -1.50 20.71 6.86
N LEU A 36 -1.41 20.26 5.60
CA LEU A 36 -0.84 18.98 5.22
C LEU A 36 -1.41 17.83 6.06
N PRO A 37 -2.73 17.60 6.01
CA PRO A 37 -3.34 16.60 6.90
C PRO A 37 -3.02 15.17 6.50
N TRP A 38 -2.76 14.32 7.50
CA TRP A 38 -2.68 12.89 7.32
C TRP A 38 -4.07 12.29 7.45
N ASN A 39 -4.37 11.34 6.59
CA ASN A 39 -5.66 10.69 6.52
C ASN A 39 -5.50 9.19 6.70
N LYS A 40 -6.42 8.60 7.44
CA LYS A 40 -6.47 7.18 7.69
C LYS A 40 -7.27 6.51 6.56
N GLY A 41 -6.64 5.62 5.84
CA GLY A 41 -7.26 4.93 4.73
C GLY A 41 -7.72 3.53 5.08
N ALA A 42 -7.69 2.63 4.09
CA ALA A 42 -8.23 1.29 4.20
C ALA A 42 -7.43 0.42 5.17
N LEU A 43 -8.15 -0.50 5.82
CA LEU A 43 -7.58 -1.63 6.55
C LEU A 43 -7.79 -2.87 5.67
N PHE A 44 -6.73 -3.63 5.41
CA PHE A 44 -6.81 -4.77 4.51
C PHE A 44 -5.78 -5.82 4.88
N GLY A 45 -5.90 -6.99 4.25
CA GLY A 45 -4.98 -8.09 4.48
C GLY A 45 -5.29 -8.89 5.73
N ASP A 46 -4.58 -10.01 5.87
CA ASP A 46 -4.62 -10.86 7.05
C ASP A 46 -3.38 -11.72 7.08
N GLY A 47 -3.07 -12.26 8.25
CA GLY A 47 -1.90 -13.13 8.41
C GLY A 47 -0.57 -12.43 8.17
N VAL A 48 -0.52 -11.11 8.27
CA VAL A 48 0.66 -10.31 7.97
C VAL A 48 1.65 -10.39 9.11
N ASP A 49 2.90 -10.69 8.80
CA ASP A 49 3.95 -10.93 9.80
C ASP A 49 5.11 -9.93 9.70
N SER A 50 5.06 -8.98 8.80
CA SER A 50 6.15 -8.01 8.65
C SER A 50 5.64 -6.65 8.20
N THR A 51 6.52 -5.67 8.24
CA THR A 51 6.31 -4.37 7.62
C THR A 51 6.35 -4.54 6.10
N PRO A 52 5.42 -3.96 5.35
CA PRO A 52 5.42 -4.08 3.89
C PRO A 52 6.47 -3.19 3.24
N ALA A 53 6.85 -3.57 2.03
CA ALA A 53 7.58 -2.72 1.09
C ALA A 53 6.60 -2.31 -0.01
N MET A 54 6.55 -1.03 -0.34
CA MET A 54 5.55 -0.50 -1.28
C MET A 54 6.20 0.42 -2.30
N ILE A 55 5.68 0.34 -3.52
CA ILE A 55 6.04 1.27 -4.61
C ILE A 55 4.77 1.69 -5.34
N GLN A 56 4.89 2.73 -6.16
CA GLN A 56 3.92 2.98 -7.20
C GLN A 56 4.50 2.46 -8.51
N GLY A 57 3.82 1.48 -9.12
CA GLY A 57 4.24 0.90 -10.37
C GLY A 57 3.66 1.64 -11.57
N ASN A 58 3.72 1.00 -12.74
CA ASN A 58 3.19 1.59 -13.96
C ASN A 58 2.10 0.73 -14.61
N PHE A 59 1.47 -0.15 -13.86
CA PHE A 59 0.30 -0.88 -14.32
C PHE A 59 -0.91 0.03 -14.25
N GLY A 60 -1.77 -0.02 -15.28
CA GLY A 60 -2.87 0.90 -15.42
C GLY A 60 -2.38 2.27 -15.89
N GLN A 61 -3.28 3.22 -16.01
CA GLN A 61 -2.94 4.57 -16.48
C GLN A 61 -2.34 5.42 -15.36
N LYS A 62 -2.93 5.34 -14.17
CA LYS A 62 -2.46 6.10 -13.01
C LYS A 62 -1.18 5.53 -12.44
N GLY A 63 -0.98 4.23 -12.56
CA GLY A 63 0.07 3.50 -11.88
C GLY A 63 -0.45 2.95 -10.55
N ASN A 64 -0.59 1.63 -10.47
CA ASN A 64 -1.11 0.99 -9.28
C ASN A 64 -0.10 1.05 -8.14
N PHE A 65 -0.58 1.07 -6.90
CA PHE A 65 0.29 0.79 -5.76
C PHE A 65 0.52 -0.71 -5.68
N GLU A 66 1.77 -1.09 -5.46
CA GLU A 66 2.18 -2.48 -5.35
C GLU A 66 2.92 -2.65 -4.04
N LEU A 67 2.59 -3.68 -3.29
CA LEU A 67 3.35 -3.97 -2.08
C LEU A 67 3.54 -5.47 -1.89
N VAL A 68 4.60 -5.82 -1.20
CA VAL A 68 4.84 -7.18 -0.77
C VAL A 68 5.06 -7.18 0.73
N VAL A 69 4.65 -8.27 1.37
CA VAL A 69 4.73 -8.41 2.82
C VAL A 69 4.93 -9.88 3.16
N ARG A 70 5.60 -10.14 4.26
CA ARG A 70 5.80 -11.51 4.72
C ARG A 70 4.50 -12.04 5.35
N GLU A 71 4.17 -13.27 5.01
CA GLU A 71 3.02 -14.01 5.52
C GLU A 71 3.54 -15.40 5.90
N GLY A 72 3.85 -15.60 7.19
CA GLY A 72 4.58 -16.77 7.62
C GLY A 72 5.99 -16.76 7.02
N GLU A 73 6.39 -17.83 6.36
CA GLU A 73 7.67 -17.94 5.67
C GLU A 73 7.56 -17.66 4.17
N ARG A 74 6.47 -17.04 3.74
CA ARG A 74 6.18 -16.75 2.35
C ARG A 74 5.93 -15.28 2.15
N ILE A 75 5.80 -14.85 0.89
CA ILE A 75 5.57 -13.47 0.51
C ILE A 75 4.20 -13.35 -0.13
N ARG A 76 3.44 -12.37 0.31
CA ARG A 76 2.13 -12.05 -0.25
C ARG A 76 2.21 -10.72 -0.98
N HIS A 77 1.72 -10.68 -2.20
CA HIS A 77 1.57 -9.48 -3.00
C HIS A 77 0.17 -8.90 -2.76
N TYR A 78 0.11 -7.58 -2.56
CA TYR A 78 -1.14 -6.81 -2.58
C TYR A 78 -0.97 -5.67 -3.56
N TRP A 79 -2.05 -5.26 -4.19
CA TRP A 79 -2.00 -4.14 -5.11
C TRP A 79 -3.30 -3.34 -5.04
N ARG A 80 -3.20 -2.02 -5.22
CA ARG A 80 -4.37 -1.14 -5.28
C ARG A 80 -4.59 -0.71 -6.71
N ASN A 81 -5.81 -0.92 -7.20
CA ASN A 81 -6.18 -0.47 -8.53
C ASN A 81 -6.46 1.03 -8.48
N ASN A 82 -5.46 1.83 -8.86
CA ASN A 82 -5.54 3.28 -8.77
C ASN A 82 -6.37 3.91 -9.89
N ASP A 83 -6.81 3.11 -10.86
CA ASP A 83 -7.71 3.56 -11.92
C ASP A 83 -9.17 3.26 -11.63
N ALA A 84 -9.46 2.46 -10.62
CA ALA A 84 -10.82 2.03 -10.31
C ALA A 84 -11.48 2.96 -9.32
N SER A 85 -12.80 3.11 -9.46
CA SER A 85 -13.62 3.81 -8.46
C SER A 85 -13.51 3.09 -7.12
N GLY A 86 -13.33 3.85 -6.04
CA GLY A 86 -13.18 3.30 -4.69
C GLY A 86 -11.78 2.84 -4.36
N LEU A 87 -10.85 2.85 -5.33
CA LEU A 87 -9.44 2.53 -5.09
C LEU A 87 -9.27 1.24 -4.29
N PRO A 88 -9.73 0.09 -4.85
CA PRO A 88 -9.73 -1.16 -4.08
C PRO A 88 -8.34 -1.76 -3.95
N TRP A 89 -8.03 -2.26 -2.75
CA TRP A 89 -6.88 -3.12 -2.52
C TRP A 89 -7.23 -4.56 -2.87
N ASN A 90 -6.33 -5.25 -3.54
CA ASN A 90 -6.52 -6.61 -4.01
C ASN A 90 -5.42 -7.51 -3.48
N LYS A 91 -5.81 -8.72 -3.09
CA LYS A 91 -4.90 -9.73 -2.62
C LYS A 91 -4.35 -10.49 -3.83
N GLY A 92 -3.06 -10.47 -3.99
CA GLY A 92 -2.40 -11.11 -5.10
C GLY A 92 -1.80 -12.47 -4.74
N ALA A 93 -0.71 -12.81 -5.40
CA ALA A 93 -0.07 -14.11 -5.25
C ALA A 93 0.58 -14.31 -3.89
N LEU A 94 0.60 -15.55 -3.44
CA LEU A 94 1.44 -16.01 -2.33
C LEU A 94 2.57 -16.83 -2.95
N PHE A 95 3.81 -16.48 -2.64
CA PHE A 95 4.96 -17.12 -3.29
C PHE A 95 6.15 -17.15 -2.35
N GLY A 96 7.19 -17.87 -2.78
CA GLY A 96 8.38 -18.05 -1.97
C GLY A 96 8.19 -19.10 -0.87
N ASP A 97 9.27 -19.45 -0.22
CA ASP A 97 9.27 -20.29 0.98
C ASP A 97 10.57 -20.05 1.73
N GLY A 98 10.57 -20.35 3.03
CA GLY A 98 11.75 -20.13 3.85
C GLY A 98 12.17 -18.67 3.98
N VAL A 99 11.26 -17.73 3.78
CA VAL A 99 11.56 -16.30 3.88
C VAL A 99 11.55 -15.85 5.34
N ASP A 100 12.61 -15.16 5.74
CA ASP A 100 12.74 -14.63 7.10
C ASP A 100 12.17 -13.23 7.24
#